data_a2fc5acee0faeb54c17bdcf429080d94
#
_entry.id   a2fc5acee0faeb54c17bdcf429080d94
#
_cell.length_a   1.000
_cell.length_b   1.000
_cell.length_c   1.000
_cell.angle_alpha   90.00
_cell.angle_beta   90.00
_cell.angle_gamma   90.00
#
_symmetry.space_group_name_H-M   'P 1'
#
loop_
_entity.id
_entity.type
_entity.pdbx_description
1 polymer ?
#
loop_
_entity_poly.entity_id
_entity_poly.type
_entity_poly.pdbx_seq_one_letter_code
_entity_poly.pdbx_strand_id
1 'polypeptide(L)'
;MIPVLAKLYIPVLASVLTTLWPSMPDKPLLAAQVEQETCVSLTGKGCWNPKTELKTSREYGFGLSQITITKQFNNFTAAKGWDKSLANWQWSNRYDPEMQLRALVAYDRNLLEQIKFSATGEDRLAFMFSAYNGGFGGVLKDRRMCSAIKDCDPDKWFDNVEKHSFRSRTAAKGYGQSFFDVNRGYVKNIMIERVEKYRGLL
;
A
#
# COMPACT_ATOMS: atom_id res chain seq x y z
N MET A 1 18.14 9.32 -3.37
CA MET A 1 17.55 10.66 -3.67
C MET A 1 16.05 10.54 -3.67
N ILE A 2 15.34 11.49 -3.03
CA ILE A 2 13.87 11.55 -3.05
C ILE A 2 13.36 12.17 -4.35
N PRO A 3 12.18 11.75 -4.86
CA PRO A 3 11.55 12.37 -6.03
C PRO A 3 11.26 13.86 -5.80
N VAL A 4 11.33 14.67 -6.86
CA VAL A 4 11.13 16.14 -6.74
C VAL A 4 9.78 16.49 -6.15
N LEU A 5 8.70 15.85 -6.62
CA LEU A 5 7.35 16.10 -6.12
C LEU A 5 7.12 15.64 -4.68
N ALA A 6 7.94 14.72 -4.17
CA ALA A 6 7.86 14.30 -2.76
C ALA A 6 8.08 15.50 -1.82
N LYS A 7 8.96 16.46 -2.18
CA LYS A 7 9.20 17.66 -1.37
C LYS A 7 7.95 18.51 -1.17
N LEU A 8 7.01 18.48 -2.12
CA LEU A 8 5.74 19.23 -2.04
C LEU A 8 4.71 18.49 -1.17
N TYR A 9 4.69 17.17 -1.21
CA TYR A 9 3.60 16.37 -0.62
C TYR A 9 3.97 15.68 0.69
N ILE A 10 5.25 15.58 1.06
CA ILE A 10 5.66 15.10 2.39
C ILE A 10 5.07 15.97 3.53
N PRO A 11 5.09 17.32 3.46
CA PRO A 11 4.44 18.14 4.48
C PRO A 11 2.92 17.88 4.57
N VAL A 12 2.25 17.63 3.43
CA VAL A 12 0.82 17.27 3.42
C VAL A 12 0.60 15.91 4.09
N LEU A 13 1.43 14.91 3.77
CA LEU A 13 1.38 13.60 4.41
C LEU A 13 1.62 13.70 5.92
N ALA A 14 2.58 14.52 6.36
CA ALA A 14 2.86 14.76 7.78
C ALA A 14 1.63 15.34 8.51
N SER A 15 0.96 16.33 7.91
CA SER A 15 -0.28 16.92 8.44
C SER A 15 -1.41 15.89 8.52
N VAL A 16 -1.60 15.10 7.48
CA VAL A 16 -2.61 14.02 7.43
C VAL A 16 -2.32 12.97 8.52
N LEU A 17 -1.07 12.55 8.68
CA LEU A 17 -0.66 11.60 9.72
C LEU A 17 -0.93 12.13 11.12
N THR A 18 -0.60 13.39 11.38
CA THR A 18 -0.87 14.04 12.66
C THR A 18 -2.36 14.04 12.98
N THR A 19 -3.21 14.21 11.97
CA THR A 19 -4.67 14.29 12.14
C THR A 19 -5.34 12.92 12.24
N LEU A 20 -4.99 11.99 11.33
CA LEU A 20 -5.71 10.72 11.18
C LEU A 20 -5.04 9.55 11.90
N TRP A 21 -3.71 9.58 12.03
CA TRP A 21 -2.97 8.46 12.60
C TRP A 21 -1.68 8.91 13.30
N PRO A 22 -1.78 9.72 14.38
CA PRO A 22 -0.61 10.23 15.11
C PRO A 22 0.27 9.12 15.68
N SER A 23 -0.34 7.97 16.02
CA SER A 23 0.33 6.78 16.57
C SER A 23 0.91 5.82 15.52
N MET A 24 1.02 6.23 14.25
CA MET A 24 1.68 5.41 13.23
C MET A 24 3.10 5.03 13.67
N PRO A 25 3.42 3.72 13.78
CA PRO A 25 4.69 3.28 14.39
C PRO A 25 5.96 3.71 13.63
N ASP A 26 5.89 3.77 12.29
CA ASP A 26 7.02 4.16 11.43
C ASP A 26 6.49 4.98 10.24
N LYS A 27 6.31 6.29 10.45
CA LYS A 27 5.74 7.23 9.48
C LYS A 27 6.48 7.29 8.13
N PRO A 28 7.83 7.24 8.05
CA PRO A 28 8.59 7.15 6.81
C PRO A 28 8.14 6.05 5.85
N LEU A 29 7.61 4.94 6.36
CA LEU A 29 7.07 3.85 5.53
C LEU A 29 5.91 4.29 4.63
N LEU A 30 5.06 5.21 5.09
CA LEU A 30 3.95 5.71 4.26
C LEU A 30 4.45 6.61 3.12
N ALA A 31 5.54 7.35 3.32
CA ALA A 31 6.18 8.08 2.23
C ALA A 31 6.81 7.10 1.20
N ALA A 32 7.45 6.04 1.68
CA ALA A 32 7.96 4.96 0.83
C ALA A 32 6.83 4.28 0.03
N GLN A 33 5.65 4.11 0.65
CA GLN A 33 4.47 3.57 0.01
C GLN A 33 3.94 4.49 -1.10
N VAL A 34 3.81 5.79 -0.86
CA VAL A 34 3.41 6.75 -1.91
C VAL A 34 4.37 6.69 -3.11
N GLU A 35 5.67 6.57 -2.86
CA GLU A 35 6.63 6.36 -3.94
C GLU A 35 6.39 5.02 -4.65
N GLN A 36 6.15 3.94 -3.92
CA GLN A 36 5.88 2.63 -4.51
C GLN A 36 4.62 2.66 -5.39
N GLU A 37 3.58 3.34 -4.95
CA GLU A 37 2.32 3.47 -5.70
C GLU A 37 2.46 4.31 -6.97
N THR A 38 3.32 5.31 -6.96
CA THR A 38 3.40 6.30 -8.04
C THR A 38 4.59 6.13 -8.98
N CYS A 39 5.66 5.44 -8.55
CA CYS A 39 6.84 5.16 -9.39
C CYS A 39 6.65 3.90 -10.26
N VAL A 40 5.49 3.76 -10.85
CA VAL A 40 5.16 2.60 -11.72
C VAL A 40 5.78 2.68 -13.11
N SER A 41 6.31 3.85 -13.51
CA SER A 41 7.00 4.00 -14.77
C SER A 41 8.52 3.88 -14.60
N LEU A 42 9.19 3.24 -15.57
CA LEU A 42 10.65 3.12 -15.61
C LEU A 42 11.38 4.47 -15.67
N THR A 43 10.68 5.53 -16.04
CA THR A 43 11.26 6.88 -16.19
C THR A 43 11.24 7.70 -14.91
N GLY A 44 10.60 7.24 -13.84
CA GLY A 44 10.45 7.96 -12.56
C GLY A 44 9.63 9.26 -12.63
N LYS A 45 9.14 9.65 -13.81
CA LYS A 45 8.40 10.91 -14.00
C LYS A 45 7.04 10.95 -13.30
N GLY A 46 6.51 9.78 -12.94
CA GLY A 46 5.23 9.66 -12.24
C GLY A 46 5.35 9.69 -10.71
N CYS A 47 6.57 9.60 -10.16
CA CYS A 47 6.75 9.49 -8.72
C CYS A 47 6.18 10.69 -7.98
N TRP A 48 5.30 10.42 -6.99
CA TRP A 48 4.63 11.44 -6.20
C TRP A 48 3.72 12.40 -7.01
N ASN A 49 3.30 11.99 -8.20
CA ASN A 49 2.37 12.81 -8.98
C ASN A 49 0.92 12.42 -8.65
N PRO A 50 0.09 13.34 -8.11
CA PRO A 50 -1.31 13.06 -7.77
C PRO A 50 -2.19 12.75 -9.00
N LYS A 51 -1.67 12.98 -10.21
CA LYS A 51 -2.33 12.64 -11.47
C LYS A 51 -1.79 11.36 -12.11
N THR A 52 -0.95 10.59 -11.40
CA THR A 52 -0.50 9.28 -11.89
C THR A 52 -1.70 8.35 -12.08
N GLU A 53 -1.78 7.73 -13.23
CA GLU A 53 -2.82 6.76 -13.57
C GLU A 53 -2.20 5.46 -14.08
N LEU A 54 -2.74 4.34 -13.61
CA LEU A 54 -2.53 3.01 -14.16
C LEU A 54 -3.85 2.51 -14.73
N LYS A 55 -3.89 2.29 -16.04
CA LYS A 55 -5.09 1.79 -16.71
C LYS A 55 -4.77 0.53 -17.50
N THR A 56 -5.44 -0.54 -17.17
CA THR A 56 -5.36 -1.82 -17.87
C THR A 56 -6.76 -2.26 -18.29
N SER A 57 -6.89 -3.39 -18.99
CA SER A 57 -8.20 -3.99 -19.28
C SER A 57 -8.92 -4.50 -18.02
N ARG A 58 -8.25 -4.62 -16.89
CA ARG A 58 -8.74 -5.23 -15.64
C ARG A 58 -9.06 -4.19 -14.58
N GLU A 59 -8.31 -3.11 -14.53
CA GLU A 59 -8.37 -2.14 -13.44
C GLU A 59 -7.96 -0.74 -13.89
N TYR A 60 -8.42 0.23 -13.14
CA TYR A 60 -8.03 1.63 -13.22
C TYR A 60 -7.59 2.08 -11.83
N GLY A 61 -6.33 2.45 -11.69
CA GLY A 61 -5.77 3.04 -10.48
C GLY A 61 -5.36 4.49 -10.70
N PHE A 62 -5.51 5.35 -9.70
CA PHE A 62 -5.13 6.75 -9.82
C PHE A 62 -4.61 7.35 -8.52
N GLY A 63 -3.80 8.38 -8.68
CA GLY A 63 -3.34 9.25 -7.61
C GLY A 63 -2.19 8.70 -6.78
N LEU A 64 -1.88 9.40 -5.68
CA LEU A 64 -0.79 9.09 -4.76
C LEU A 64 -0.98 7.75 -4.03
N SER A 65 -2.20 7.29 -3.90
CA SER A 65 -2.61 6.05 -3.24
C SER A 65 -3.07 4.96 -4.21
N GLN A 66 -2.95 5.20 -5.53
CA GLN A 66 -3.44 4.30 -6.57
C GLN A 66 -4.82 3.70 -6.25
N ILE A 67 -5.78 4.60 -5.93
CA ILE A 67 -7.16 4.18 -5.68
C ILE A 67 -7.67 3.36 -6.85
N THR A 68 -7.95 2.09 -6.60
CA THR A 68 -8.24 1.12 -7.65
C THR A 68 -9.73 0.91 -7.84
N ILE A 69 -10.16 0.94 -9.10
CA ILE A 69 -11.52 0.63 -9.54
C ILE A 69 -11.44 -0.54 -10.51
N THR A 70 -12.25 -1.56 -10.28
CA THR A 70 -12.39 -2.74 -11.13
C THR A 70 -13.87 -2.98 -11.47
N LYS A 71 -14.17 -4.04 -12.22
CA LYS A 71 -15.55 -4.48 -12.43
C LYS A 71 -16.22 -5.01 -11.15
N GLN A 72 -15.43 -5.45 -10.16
CA GLN A 72 -15.91 -6.11 -8.94
C GLN A 72 -16.00 -5.17 -7.75
N PHE A 73 -15.15 -4.14 -7.69
CA PHE A 73 -15.11 -3.20 -6.58
C PHE A 73 -14.69 -1.80 -7.03
N ASN A 74 -15.07 -0.81 -6.23
CA ASN A 74 -14.76 0.59 -6.44
C ASN A 74 -14.21 1.19 -5.14
N ASN A 75 -12.89 1.25 -5.02
CA ASN A 75 -12.23 1.79 -3.82
C ASN A 75 -12.42 3.30 -3.66
N PHE A 76 -12.72 4.05 -4.72
CA PHE A 76 -13.07 5.47 -4.58
C PHE A 76 -14.39 5.65 -3.81
N THR A 77 -15.39 4.81 -4.11
CA THR A 77 -16.66 4.83 -3.36
C THR A 77 -16.44 4.29 -1.94
N ALA A 78 -15.69 3.22 -1.77
CA ALA A 78 -15.40 2.62 -0.47
C ALA A 78 -14.61 3.58 0.45
N ALA A 79 -13.70 4.38 -0.10
CA ALA A 79 -12.88 5.34 0.64
C ALA A 79 -13.70 6.34 1.46
N LYS A 80 -14.90 6.69 1.01
CA LYS A 80 -15.82 7.58 1.75
C LYS A 80 -16.24 7.03 3.11
N GLY A 81 -16.14 5.71 3.29
CA GLY A 81 -16.42 5.04 4.57
C GLY A 81 -15.16 4.72 5.39
N TRP A 82 -13.94 4.95 4.87
CA TRP A 82 -12.72 4.65 5.62
C TRP A 82 -12.42 5.68 6.71
N ASP A 83 -12.79 6.95 6.47
CA ASP A 83 -12.71 8.01 7.45
C ASP A 83 -13.76 9.10 7.15
N LYS A 84 -14.30 9.75 8.19
CA LYS A 84 -15.31 10.82 8.04
C LYS A 84 -14.84 12.00 7.19
N SER A 85 -13.54 12.28 7.16
CA SER A 85 -12.97 13.36 6.34
C SER A 85 -13.06 13.10 4.84
N LEU A 86 -13.30 11.83 4.44
CA LEU A 86 -13.44 11.41 3.04
C LEU A 86 -14.90 11.33 2.57
N ALA A 87 -15.87 11.49 3.48
CA ALA A 87 -17.31 11.30 3.19
C ALA A 87 -17.80 12.13 1.98
N ASN A 88 -17.29 13.36 1.85
CA ASN A 88 -17.67 14.30 0.81
C ASN A 88 -16.70 14.37 -0.38
N TRP A 89 -15.76 13.42 -0.48
CA TRP A 89 -14.82 13.40 -1.61
C TRP A 89 -15.54 13.17 -2.93
N GLN A 90 -15.40 14.11 -3.89
CA GLN A 90 -16.09 14.08 -5.17
C GLN A 90 -15.17 13.59 -6.28
N TRP A 91 -15.76 12.95 -7.30
CA TRP A 91 -15.00 12.48 -8.46
C TRP A 91 -14.32 13.64 -9.23
N SER A 92 -14.94 14.81 -9.27
CA SER A 92 -14.42 16.01 -9.93
C SER A 92 -13.08 16.49 -9.32
N ASN A 93 -12.87 16.25 -8.03
CA ASN A 93 -11.62 16.59 -7.32
C ASN A 93 -10.81 15.35 -6.90
N ARG A 94 -10.95 14.22 -7.63
CA ARG A 94 -10.23 12.98 -7.32
C ARG A 94 -8.71 13.10 -7.31
N TYR A 95 -8.16 14.12 -7.96
CA TYR A 95 -6.72 14.40 -7.99
C TYR A 95 -6.24 15.35 -6.89
N ASP A 96 -7.10 15.70 -5.94
CA ASP A 96 -6.69 16.43 -4.75
C ASP A 96 -5.70 15.59 -3.94
N PRO A 97 -4.42 16.06 -3.78
CA PRO A 97 -3.38 15.28 -3.13
C PRO A 97 -3.65 15.02 -1.66
N GLU A 98 -4.30 15.95 -0.95
CA GLU A 98 -4.64 15.77 0.45
C GLU A 98 -5.69 14.66 0.62
N MET A 99 -6.73 14.66 -0.21
CA MET A 99 -7.77 13.62 -0.16
C MET A 99 -7.19 12.25 -0.50
N GLN A 100 -6.27 12.16 -1.46
CA GLN A 100 -5.59 10.92 -1.81
C GLN A 100 -4.72 10.39 -0.66
N LEU A 101 -3.97 11.26 0.01
CA LEU A 101 -3.14 10.90 1.17
C LEU A 101 -4.00 10.53 2.39
N ARG A 102 -5.14 11.22 2.60
CA ARG A 102 -6.12 10.81 3.63
C ARG A 102 -6.67 9.41 3.36
N ALA A 103 -6.97 9.09 2.09
CA ALA A 103 -7.45 7.75 1.73
C ALA A 103 -6.38 6.67 1.99
N LEU A 104 -5.11 6.93 1.63
CA LEU A 104 -3.99 6.03 1.92
C LEU A 104 -3.87 5.77 3.42
N VAL A 105 -3.74 6.84 4.21
CA VAL A 105 -3.54 6.74 5.67
C VAL A 105 -4.72 6.07 6.37
N ALA A 106 -5.96 6.41 5.98
CA ALA A 106 -7.16 5.82 6.57
C ALA A 106 -7.26 4.32 6.24
N TYR A 107 -6.95 3.93 5.00
CA TYR A 107 -6.99 2.53 4.60
C TYR A 107 -5.94 1.68 5.32
N ASP A 108 -4.69 2.16 5.38
CA ASP A 108 -3.62 1.46 6.11
C ASP A 108 -3.92 1.32 7.59
N ARG A 109 -4.41 2.39 8.25
CA ARG A 109 -4.85 2.33 9.64
C ARG A 109 -5.93 1.25 9.83
N ASN A 110 -6.94 1.24 8.97
CA ASN A 110 -8.02 0.25 9.05
C ASN A 110 -7.53 -1.18 8.80
N LEU A 111 -6.57 -1.37 7.91
CA LEU A 111 -5.93 -2.67 7.69
C LEU A 111 -5.12 -3.10 8.92
N LEU A 112 -4.32 -2.20 9.49
CA LEU A 112 -3.53 -2.50 10.69
C LEU A 112 -4.42 -2.86 11.88
N GLU A 113 -5.57 -2.19 12.02
CA GLU A 113 -6.55 -2.50 13.05
C GLU A 113 -7.17 -3.89 12.88
N GLN A 114 -7.30 -4.39 11.66
CA GLN A 114 -7.79 -5.76 11.40
C GLN A 114 -6.73 -6.83 11.68
N ILE A 115 -5.43 -6.50 11.59
CA ILE A 115 -4.33 -7.43 11.84
C ILE A 115 -4.11 -7.55 13.34
N LYS A 116 -4.73 -8.58 13.95
CA LYS A 116 -4.62 -8.92 15.38
C LYS A 116 -3.61 -10.03 15.63
N PHE A 117 -3.01 -10.54 14.58
CA PHE A 117 -1.98 -11.57 14.57
C PHE A 117 -0.67 -10.93 14.10
N SER A 118 0.42 -11.18 14.74
CA SER A 118 1.79 -10.89 14.26
C SER A 118 2.76 -11.17 15.40
N ALA A 119 3.94 -11.70 15.09
CA ALA A 119 4.97 -11.97 16.09
C ALA A 119 5.62 -10.67 16.58
N THR A 120 5.78 -9.70 15.68
CA THR A 120 6.40 -8.39 15.96
C THR A 120 5.60 -7.24 15.37
N GLY A 121 5.94 -5.99 15.76
CA GLY A 121 5.38 -4.79 15.14
C GLY A 121 5.80 -4.65 13.66
N GLU A 122 7.00 -5.10 13.33
CA GLU A 122 7.51 -5.09 11.95
C GLU A 122 6.74 -6.08 11.06
N ASP A 123 6.52 -7.31 11.54
CA ASP A 123 5.67 -8.29 10.84
C ASP A 123 4.27 -7.74 10.61
N ARG A 124 3.71 -7.05 11.61
CA ARG A 124 2.38 -6.44 11.50
C ARG A 124 2.30 -5.40 10.40
N LEU A 125 3.32 -4.56 10.26
CA LEU A 125 3.42 -3.59 9.16
C LEU A 125 3.59 -4.29 7.80
N ALA A 126 4.40 -5.33 7.73
CA ALA A 126 4.58 -6.11 6.51
C ALA A 126 3.25 -6.77 6.05
N PHE A 127 2.49 -7.36 6.98
CA PHE A 127 1.15 -7.87 6.69
C PHE A 127 0.19 -6.76 6.22
N MET A 128 0.25 -5.56 6.80
CA MET A 128 -0.55 -4.41 6.38
C MET A 128 -0.25 -4.02 4.93
N PHE A 129 1.03 -3.86 4.56
CA PHE A 129 1.40 -3.54 3.18
C PHE A 129 1.03 -4.65 2.20
N SER A 130 1.21 -5.91 2.59
CA SER A 130 0.73 -7.04 1.78
C SER A 130 -0.78 -7.01 1.59
N ALA A 131 -1.53 -6.64 2.62
CA ALA A 131 -2.99 -6.50 2.56
C ALA A 131 -3.43 -5.31 1.71
N TYR A 132 -2.72 -4.19 1.77
CA TYR A 132 -2.98 -3.04 0.92
C TYR A 132 -2.91 -3.41 -0.57
N ASN A 133 -1.82 -4.04 -0.98
CA ASN A 133 -1.60 -4.44 -2.37
C ASN A 133 -2.48 -5.61 -2.82
N GLY A 134 -2.68 -6.59 -1.97
CA GLY A 134 -3.27 -7.88 -2.36
C GLY A 134 -4.57 -8.26 -1.65
N GLY A 135 -5.12 -7.35 -0.83
CA GLY A 135 -6.33 -7.56 -0.05
C GLY A 135 -6.09 -8.35 1.25
N PHE A 136 -6.81 -7.99 2.31
CA PHE A 136 -6.71 -8.66 3.62
C PHE A 136 -7.04 -10.15 3.55
N GLY A 137 -8.07 -10.53 2.77
CA GLY A 137 -8.40 -11.94 2.53
C GLY A 137 -7.26 -12.73 1.87
N GLY A 138 -6.41 -12.07 1.08
CA GLY A 138 -5.20 -12.64 0.52
C GLY A 138 -4.16 -12.99 1.58
N VAL A 139 -3.94 -12.08 2.52
CA VAL A 139 -3.04 -12.32 3.66
C VAL A 139 -3.51 -13.49 4.50
N LEU A 140 -4.81 -13.58 4.79
CA LEU A 140 -5.37 -14.70 5.56
C LEU A 140 -5.16 -16.06 4.87
N LYS A 141 -5.28 -16.10 3.53
CA LYS A 141 -5.01 -17.32 2.75
C LYS A 141 -3.52 -17.68 2.78
N ASP A 142 -2.62 -16.70 2.63
CA ASP A 142 -1.17 -16.92 2.68
C ASP A 142 -0.74 -17.46 4.06
N ARG A 143 -1.27 -16.88 5.15
CA ARG A 143 -1.05 -17.37 6.52
C ARG A 143 -1.53 -18.81 6.71
N ARG A 144 -2.71 -19.15 6.16
CA ARG A 144 -3.23 -20.52 6.21
C ARG A 144 -2.32 -21.51 5.47
N MET A 145 -1.75 -21.10 4.34
CA MET A 145 -0.77 -21.95 3.64
C MET A 145 0.49 -22.15 4.48
N CYS A 146 1.02 -21.11 5.09
CA CYS A 146 2.18 -21.18 5.99
C CYS A 146 1.90 -22.12 7.16
N SER A 147 0.75 -22.01 7.83
CA SER A 147 0.38 -22.87 8.98
C SER A 147 0.28 -24.35 8.64
N ALA A 148 0.14 -24.72 7.37
CA ALA A 148 0.14 -26.11 6.92
C ALA A 148 1.55 -26.65 6.62
N ILE A 149 2.59 -25.83 6.75
CA ILE A 149 3.98 -26.17 6.41
C ILE A 149 4.76 -26.29 7.73
N LYS A 150 5.49 -27.39 7.88
CA LYS A 150 6.39 -27.56 9.01
C LYS A 150 7.41 -26.42 9.07
N ASP A 151 7.68 -25.92 10.25
CA ASP A 151 8.64 -24.85 10.54
C ASP A 151 8.29 -23.46 9.91
N CYS A 152 7.03 -23.27 9.46
CA CYS A 152 6.54 -21.97 9.04
C CYS A 152 5.63 -21.36 10.12
N ASP A 153 6.01 -20.20 10.64
CA ASP A 153 5.24 -19.43 11.62
C ASP A 153 4.26 -18.49 10.90
N PRO A 154 2.93 -18.69 10.98
CA PRO A 154 1.95 -17.87 10.29
C PRO A 154 1.84 -16.44 10.85
N ASP A 155 2.43 -16.16 12.01
CA ASP A 155 2.44 -14.84 12.63
C ASP A 155 3.70 -14.03 12.30
N LYS A 156 4.64 -14.63 11.55
CA LYS A 156 5.83 -13.98 11.01
C LYS A 156 5.70 -13.75 9.52
N TRP A 157 6.01 -12.55 9.08
CA TRP A 157 6.08 -12.25 7.66
C TRP A 157 7.42 -12.71 7.07
N PHE A 158 8.52 -12.12 7.60
CA PHE A 158 9.86 -12.33 7.08
C PHE A 158 10.30 -13.78 7.29
N ASP A 159 10.88 -14.36 6.23
CA ASP A 159 11.32 -15.76 6.16
C ASP A 159 10.22 -16.82 6.35
N ASN A 160 8.97 -16.42 6.57
CA ASN A 160 7.82 -17.27 6.81
C ASN A 160 6.72 -17.04 5.76
N VAL A 161 5.68 -16.27 6.09
CA VAL A 161 4.52 -16.07 5.21
C VAL A 161 4.91 -15.47 3.85
N GLU A 162 5.94 -14.64 3.78
CA GLU A 162 6.41 -14.07 2.51
C GLU A 162 6.81 -15.14 1.47
N LYS A 163 7.27 -16.29 1.92
CA LYS A 163 7.71 -17.41 1.06
C LYS A 163 6.54 -18.27 0.56
N HIS A 164 5.37 -18.15 1.18
CA HIS A 164 4.21 -18.99 0.93
C HIS A 164 3.02 -18.18 0.48
N SER A 165 2.38 -18.54 -0.63
CA SER A 165 1.23 -17.80 -1.15
C SER A 165 0.36 -18.67 -2.03
N PHE A 166 -0.94 -18.45 -1.95
CA PHE A 166 -1.91 -19.00 -2.90
C PHE A 166 -1.87 -18.29 -4.27
N ARG A 167 -1.19 -17.15 -4.36
CA ARG A 167 -1.06 -16.39 -5.61
C ARG A 167 -0.19 -17.15 -6.62
N SER A 168 -0.59 -17.05 -7.90
CA SER A 168 0.20 -17.62 -8.98
C SER A 168 1.62 -17.07 -9.01
N ARG A 169 2.58 -17.94 -9.23
CA ARG A 169 3.99 -17.61 -9.50
C ARG A 169 4.27 -17.48 -11.02
N THR A 170 3.25 -17.68 -11.85
CA THR A 170 3.36 -17.46 -13.29
C THR A 170 3.13 -15.99 -13.61
N ALA A 171 3.94 -15.41 -14.48
CA ALA A 171 3.78 -14.03 -14.91
C ALA A 171 2.38 -13.77 -15.46
N ALA A 172 1.71 -12.74 -14.94
CA ALA A 172 0.39 -12.36 -15.38
C ALA A 172 0.48 -11.57 -16.70
N LYS A 173 -0.40 -11.90 -17.66
CA LYS A 173 -0.43 -11.23 -18.96
C LYS A 173 -0.62 -9.71 -18.76
N GLY A 174 0.28 -8.94 -19.33
CA GLY A 174 0.28 -7.47 -19.26
C GLY A 174 1.02 -6.87 -18.05
N TYR A 175 1.47 -7.69 -17.08
CA TYR A 175 2.21 -7.24 -15.89
C TYR A 175 3.71 -7.56 -15.94
N GLY A 176 4.12 -8.53 -16.75
CA GLY A 176 5.52 -8.98 -16.82
C GLY A 176 6.04 -9.72 -15.58
N GLN A 177 5.23 -9.74 -14.50
CA GLN A 177 5.54 -10.38 -13.21
C GLN A 177 4.34 -11.21 -12.74
N SER A 178 4.60 -12.15 -11.83
CA SER A 178 3.53 -12.90 -11.16
C SER A 178 2.87 -12.06 -10.07
N PHE A 179 1.63 -12.38 -9.71
CA PHE A 179 0.97 -11.72 -8.58
C PHE A 179 1.65 -12.02 -7.24
N PHE A 180 2.35 -13.14 -7.14
CA PHE A 180 3.23 -13.42 -6.02
C PHE A 180 4.37 -12.40 -5.94
N ASP A 181 5.14 -12.23 -7.02
CA ASP A 181 6.29 -11.33 -7.06
C ASP A 181 5.88 -9.87 -6.86
N VAL A 182 4.76 -9.44 -7.47
CA VAL A 182 4.21 -8.08 -7.28
C VAL A 182 3.93 -7.82 -5.81
N ASN A 183 3.25 -8.74 -5.12
CA ASN A 183 2.88 -8.52 -3.73
C ASN A 183 4.08 -8.56 -2.78
N ARG A 184 5.03 -9.49 -2.97
CA ARG A 184 6.25 -9.58 -2.16
C ARG A 184 7.20 -8.42 -2.43
N GLY A 185 7.33 -8.06 -3.70
CA GLY A 185 8.10 -6.88 -4.12
C GLY A 185 7.53 -5.58 -3.53
N TYR A 186 6.20 -5.47 -3.41
CA TYR A 186 5.55 -4.32 -2.80
C TYR A 186 6.02 -4.12 -1.35
N VAL A 187 5.94 -5.15 -0.52
CA VAL A 187 6.39 -5.09 0.88
C VAL A 187 7.88 -4.80 0.98
N LYS A 188 8.71 -5.55 0.23
CA LYS A 188 10.17 -5.38 0.22
C LYS A 188 10.57 -3.96 -0.21
N ASN A 189 9.99 -3.46 -1.27
CA ASN A 189 10.31 -2.13 -1.80
C ASN A 189 9.97 -1.02 -0.80
N ILE A 190 8.86 -1.13 -0.07
CA ILE A 190 8.48 -0.14 0.94
C ILE A 190 9.40 -0.23 2.15
N MET A 191 9.49 -1.42 2.76
CA MET A 191 10.10 -1.60 4.07
C MET A 191 11.63 -1.65 4.06
N ILE A 192 12.23 -1.99 2.92
CA ILE A 192 13.68 -2.20 2.80
C ILE A 192 14.31 -1.21 1.82
N GLU A 193 13.80 -1.15 0.58
CA GLU A 193 14.50 -0.45 -0.50
C GLU A 193 14.26 1.07 -0.49
N ARG A 194 13.06 1.52 -0.07
CA ARG A 194 12.64 2.92 -0.20
C ARG A 194 12.63 3.70 1.09
N VAL A 195 12.37 3.07 2.23
CA VAL A 195 12.11 3.75 3.50
C VAL A 195 13.27 4.64 3.96
N GLU A 196 14.51 4.19 3.79
CA GLU A 196 15.69 4.89 4.32
C GLU A 196 15.84 6.33 3.82
N LYS A 197 15.45 6.60 2.57
CA LYS A 197 15.51 7.96 2.01
C LYS A 197 14.50 8.94 2.60
N TYR A 198 13.48 8.43 3.32
CA TYR A 198 12.43 9.22 3.97
C TYR A 198 12.63 9.38 5.47
N ARG A 199 13.61 8.69 6.07
CA ARG A 199 13.94 8.86 7.48
C ARG A 199 14.40 10.29 7.75
N GLY A 200 13.89 10.88 8.85
CA GLY A 200 14.15 12.28 9.22
C GLY A 200 13.33 13.32 8.45
N LEU A 201 12.41 12.89 7.56
CA LEU A 201 11.49 13.77 6.85
C LEU A 201 10.05 13.71 7.41
N LEU A 202 9.73 12.67 8.22
CA LEU A 202 8.45 12.40 8.86
C LEU A 202 8.65 11.92 10.30
#